data_5cbfd24239d7a845fc3fdc6c8e95f3c2
#
_entry.id   5cbfd24239d7a845fc3fdc6c8e95f3c2
#
_cell.length_a   1.000
_cell.length_b   1.000
_cell.length_c   1.000
_cell.angle_alpha   90.00
_cell.angle_beta   90.00
_cell.angle_gamma   90.00
#
_symmetry.space_group_name_H-M   'P 1'
#
loop_
_entity.id
_entity.type
_entity.pdbx_description
1 polymer ?
#
loop_
_entity_poly.entity_id
_entity_poly.type
_entity_poly.pdbx_seq_one_letter_code
_entity_poly.pdbx_strand_id
1 'polypeptide(L)'
;HPRVRRQRQMCIRDSYYRTRMTHTQAVSQIARGIAEGLKLNLYLTEAIALGHDIGHTPFGHQGERTLNDILRGKFDIIKNIKLFEKTNYFGGFKHNYQSLRVASLLEEEYTEICGMDLSFQTLEGMIKHTKLKKNEFMLEQFTNDNSANEHLHFEQVFCSTLEGQVVAIADEIAQRGHDLDDALSSGAMQFEDFQKYLTVKKMKELADIVNRVNDDIIAMNHNHRRFVDENELRNSRTVSAIVSYFINDVIRYSAVKINKYDYSEFEDNDYRVSKEIISFSETAATLNKYLETIITSKVINSPEVSLFDNNAHTIVKGLFKAYYNNPRLLHKGTQRKLYINLRNVSQNVVDFEYGNYEIIKEEFDLITGYDFNNDSTSELAKEYYEKRCVLVRIICDLSLIHI
;
A
#
# COMPACT_ATOMS: atom_id res chain seq x y z
N HIS A 1 6.46 27.76 -2.16
CA HIS A 1 7.62 26.87 -2.26
C HIS A 1 7.36 25.75 -3.27
N PRO A 2 8.22 25.53 -4.29
CA PRO A 2 7.97 24.57 -5.39
C PRO A 2 7.83 23.11 -4.92
N ARG A 3 8.47 22.70 -3.80
CA ARG A 3 8.42 21.34 -3.24
C ARG A 3 7.03 20.97 -2.71
N VAL A 4 6.35 21.88 -2.05
CA VAL A 4 5.00 21.63 -1.50
C VAL A 4 3.95 21.45 -2.61
N ARG A 5 4.13 22.17 -3.74
CA ARG A 5 3.23 22.02 -4.90
C ARG A 5 3.40 20.67 -5.62
N ARG A 6 4.63 20.13 -5.68
CA ARG A 6 4.89 18.80 -6.29
C ARG A 6 4.34 17.67 -5.44
N GLN A 7 4.44 17.73 -4.12
CA GLN A 7 3.83 16.72 -3.23
C GLN A 7 2.29 16.72 -3.31
N ARG A 8 1.67 17.89 -3.49
CA ARG A 8 0.20 17.97 -3.68
C ARG A 8 -0.26 17.37 -5.01
N GLN A 9 0.55 17.40 -6.05
CA GLN A 9 0.21 16.80 -7.35
C GLN A 9 0.43 15.29 -7.41
N MET A 10 1.18 14.70 -6.48
CA MET A 10 1.48 13.27 -6.46
C MET A 10 0.38 12.37 -5.87
N CYS A 11 -0.62 12.95 -5.22
CA CYS A 11 -1.64 12.20 -4.46
C CYS A 11 -3.07 12.35 -4.99
N ILE A 12 -3.27 12.72 -6.26
CA ILE A 12 -4.61 12.99 -6.82
C ILE A 12 -5.52 11.75 -6.84
N ARG A 13 -4.98 10.54 -6.70
CA ARG A 13 -5.81 9.34 -6.65
C ARG A 13 -6.07 8.80 -5.24
N ASP A 14 -5.22 9.17 -4.28
CA ASP A 14 -5.40 8.76 -2.89
C ASP A 14 -6.15 9.80 -2.06
N SER A 15 -6.26 11.03 -2.52
CA SER A 15 -7.19 12.09 -2.13
C SER A 15 -6.81 13.43 -2.78
N TYR A 16 -7.77 14.17 -3.26
CA TYR A 16 -7.56 15.44 -3.98
C TYR A 16 -6.80 16.50 -3.14
N TYR A 17 -6.83 16.39 -1.80
CA TYR A 17 -6.27 17.35 -0.86
C TYR A 17 -5.34 16.75 0.20
N ARG A 18 -5.15 15.43 0.27
CA ARG A 18 -4.46 14.77 1.39
C ARG A 18 -3.10 14.20 0.99
N THR A 19 -2.16 14.21 1.93
CA THR A 19 -0.86 13.55 1.79
C THR A 19 -0.96 12.13 2.34
N ARG A 20 -0.05 11.23 1.94
CA ARG A 20 0.04 9.90 2.53
C ARG A 20 0.22 9.93 4.04
N MET A 21 0.99 10.91 4.55
CA MET A 21 1.18 11.08 5.99
C MET A 21 -0.15 11.34 6.71
N THR A 22 -1.05 12.16 6.14
CA THR A 22 -2.36 12.41 6.74
C THR A 22 -3.27 11.19 6.71
N HIS A 23 -3.17 10.36 5.66
CA HIS A 23 -3.85 9.07 5.59
C HIS A 23 -3.33 8.12 6.66
N THR A 24 -2.02 7.89 6.74
CA THR A 24 -1.39 7.03 7.74
C THR A 24 -1.76 7.45 9.18
N GLN A 25 -1.79 8.75 9.47
CA GLN A 25 -2.23 9.27 10.77
C GLN A 25 -3.71 8.96 11.04
N ALA A 26 -4.58 9.10 10.04
CA ALA A 26 -6.00 8.77 10.20
C ALA A 26 -6.20 7.26 10.43
N VAL A 27 -5.50 6.40 9.68
CA VAL A 27 -5.51 4.94 9.90
C VAL A 27 -5.05 4.62 11.31
N SER A 28 -3.95 5.22 11.77
CA SER A 28 -3.42 5.01 13.13
C SER A 28 -4.44 5.44 14.21
N GLN A 29 -5.10 6.58 14.04
CA GLN A 29 -6.12 7.04 14.99
C GLN A 29 -7.34 6.12 15.03
N ILE A 30 -7.85 5.70 13.88
CA ILE A 30 -8.99 4.78 13.77
C ILE A 30 -8.61 3.41 14.37
N ALA A 31 -7.45 2.87 13.98
CA ALA A 31 -6.98 1.57 14.45
C ALA A 31 -6.81 1.56 15.98
N ARG A 32 -6.19 2.59 16.55
CA ARG A 32 -6.04 2.73 18.00
C ARG A 32 -7.40 2.83 18.70
N GLY A 33 -8.35 3.58 18.14
CA GLY A 33 -9.69 3.69 18.71
C GLY A 33 -10.43 2.35 18.72
N ILE A 34 -10.30 1.54 17.66
CA ILE A 34 -10.87 0.18 17.60
C ILE A 34 -10.15 -0.73 18.59
N ALA A 35 -8.82 -0.71 18.61
CA ALA A 35 -8.02 -1.55 19.51
C ALA A 35 -8.28 -1.24 20.99
N GLU A 36 -8.42 0.04 21.35
CA GLU A 36 -8.79 0.45 22.70
C GLU A 36 -10.19 -0.07 23.09
N GLY A 37 -11.17 0.06 22.20
CA GLY A 37 -12.52 -0.47 22.40
C GLY A 37 -12.57 -1.99 22.56
N LEU A 38 -11.64 -2.70 21.95
CA LEU A 38 -11.49 -4.17 22.01
C LEU A 38 -10.46 -4.63 23.06
N LYS A 39 -9.80 -3.73 23.78
CA LYS A 39 -8.74 -3.99 24.76
C LYS A 39 -7.53 -4.74 24.20
N LEU A 40 -7.13 -4.43 22.98
CA LEU A 40 -5.98 -4.98 22.27
C LEU A 40 -4.71 -4.15 22.55
N ASN A 41 -3.57 -4.63 22.06
CA ASN A 41 -2.27 -3.96 22.21
C ASN A 41 -2.19 -2.70 21.32
N LEU A 42 -2.25 -1.51 21.95
CA LEU A 42 -2.23 -0.23 21.22
C LEU A 42 -0.90 0.04 20.53
N TYR A 43 0.23 -0.38 21.13
CA TYR A 43 1.56 -0.13 20.57
C TYR A 43 1.81 -0.96 19.31
N LEU A 44 1.42 -2.25 19.33
CA LEU A 44 1.51 -3.10 18.14
C LEU A 44 0.58 -2.58 17.04
N THR A 45 -0.65 -2.22 17.39
CA THR A 45 -1.61 -1.63 16.44
C THR A 45 -1.06 -0.36 15.79
N GLU A 46 -0.47 0.55 16.58
CA GLU A 46 0.09 1.79 16.07
C GLU A 46 1.32 1.55 15.19
N ALA A 47 2.23 0.65 15.59
CA ALA A 47 3.40 0.29 14.80
C ALA A 47 3.01 -0.26 13.42
N ILE A 48 2.05 -1.18 13.36
CA ILE A 48 1.52 -1.72 12.11
C ILE A 48 0.89 -0.60 11.27
N ALA A 49 0.05 0.23 11.87
CA ALA A 49 -0.65 1.31 11.18
C ALA A 49 0.29 2.37 10.61
N LEU A 50 1.39 2.70 11.30
CA LEU A 50 2.38 3.64 10.80
C LEU A 50 3.22 3.07 9.66
N GLY A 51 3.45 1.75 9.67
CA GLY A 51 4.29 1.07 8.69
C GLY A 51 3.54 0.50 7.47
N HIS A 52 2.20 0.35 7.51
CA HIS A 52 1.46 -0.42 6.52
C HIS A 52 1.71 0.03 5.07
N ASP A 53 1.84 1.33 4.84
CA ASP A 53 1.88 1.98 3.52
C ASP A 53 3.25 2.53 3.12
N ILE A 54 4.34 2.24 3.87
CA ILE A 54 5.69 2.77 3.58
C ILE A 54 6.24 2.31 2.21
N GLY A 55 5.73 1.20 1.68
CA GLY A 55 6.13 0.63 0.38
C GLY A 55 5.37 1.16 -0.83
N HIS A 56 4.49 2.12 -0.65
CA HIS A 56 3.69 2.64 -1.76
C HIS A 56 4.52 3.44 -2.77
N THR A 57 4.17 3.27 -4.04
CA THR A 57 4.82 3.98 -5.16
C THR A 57 4.37 5.43 -5.27
N PRO A 58 5.17 6.31 -5.91
CA PRO A 58 4.67 7.58 -6.44
C PRO A 58 3.46 7.33 -7.36
N PHE A 59 2.52 8.26 -7.36
CA PHE A 59 1.26 8.15 -8.09
C PHE A 59 0.34 6.99 -7.62
N GLY A 60 0.54 6.50 -6.39
CA GLY A 60 -0.35 5.53 -5.74
C GLY A 60 -0.52 4.23 -6.52
N HIS A 61 -1.73 3.73 -6.56
CA HIS A 61 -2.05 2.46 -7.23
C HIS A 61 -1.75 2.44 -8.74
N GLN A 62 -1.71 3.61 -9.42
CA GLN A 62 -1.35 3.64 -10.83
C GLN A 62 0.15 3.42 -11.04
N GLY A 63 1.00 3.98 -10.16
CA GLY A 63 2.42 3.66 -10.14
C GLY A 63 2.68 2.18 -9.86
N GLU A 64 2.00 1.62 -8.86
CA GLU A 64 2.05 0.20 -8.53
C GLU A 64 1.67 -0.68 -9.73
N ARG A 65 0.51 -0.42 -10.35
CA ARG A 65 0.08 -1.18 -11.54
C ARG A 65 1.09 -1.09 -12.67
N THR A 66 1.64 0.09 -12.90
CA THR A 66 2.61 0.29 -13.99
C THR A 66 3.89 -0.50 -13.73
N LEU A 67 4.45 -0.46 -12.52
CA LEU A 67 5.62 -1.25 -12.15
C LEU A 67 5.34 -2.75 -12.23
N ASN A 68 4.20 -3.18 -11.70
CA ASN A 68 3.79 -4.58 -11.77
C ASN A 68 3.67 -5.06 -13.23
N ASP A 69 3.10 -4.24 -14.11
CA ASP A 69 2.97 -4.58 -15.53
C ASP A 69 4.32 -4.62 -16.24
N ILE A 70 5.28 -3.75 -15.88
CA ILE A 70 6.67 -3.80 -16.36
C ILE A 70 7.34 -5.09 -15.92
N LEU A 71 7.24 -5.42 -14.61
CA LEU A 71 7.89 -6.62 -14.06
C LEU A 71 7.27 -7.93 -14.55
N ARG A 72 6.03 -7.89 -15.00
CA ARG A 72 5.35 -9.03 -15.65
C ARG A 72 5.52 -9.06 -17.16
N GLY A 73 6.40 -8.22 -17.71
CA GLY A 73 6.74 -8.25 -19.14
C GLY A 73 5.64 -7.77 -20.09
N LYS A 74 4.63 -7.03 -19.59
CA LYS A 74 3.55 -6.49 -20.44
C LYS A 74 4.03 -5.40 -21.41
N PHE A 75 5.21 -4.82 -21.14
CA PHE A 75 5.82 -3.80 -21.98
C PHE A 75 7.17 -4.27 -22.50
N ASP A 76 7.48 -3.94 -23.76
CA ASP A 76 8.76 -4.24 -24.39
C ASP A 76 9.90 -3.29 -23.91
N ILE A 77 10.04 -3.19 -22.57
CA ILE A 77 11.13 -2.42 -21.95
C ILE A 77 12.29 -3.37 -21.65
N ILE A 78 11.98 -4.53 -21.08
CA ILE A 78 12.95 -5.56 -20.73
C ILE A 78 12.90 -6.57 -21.86
N LYS A 79 13.89 -6.48 -22.77
CA LYS A 79 13.93 -7.28 -23.99
C LYS A 79 14.47 -8.70 -23.77
N ASN A 80 14.17 -9.58 -24.72
CA ASN A 80 14.80 -10.91 -24.86
C ASN A 80 14.51 -11.91 -23.72
N ILE A 81 13.28 -11.87 -23.13
CA ILE A 81 12.89 -12.73 -22.00
C ILE A 81 11.78 -13.73 -22.35
N LYS A 82 11.35 -13.80 -23.60
CA LYS A 82 10.18 -14.62 -24.03
C LYS A 82 10.22 -16.10 -23.65
N LEU A 83 11.39 -16.69 -23.41
CA LEU A 83 11.53 -18.09 -23.00
C LEU A 83 11.14 -18.38 -21.55
N PHE A 84 11.04 -17.34 -20.71
CA PHE A 84 10.59 -17.47 -19.33
C PHE A 84 9.07 -17.24 -19.18
N GLU A 85 8.28 -17.31 -20.23
CA GLU A 85 6.84 -16.99 -20.30
C GLU A 85 5.93 -17.78 -19.34
N LYS A 86 6.43 -18.80 -18.68
CA LYS A 86 5.64 -19.61 -17.73
C LYS A 86 5.77 -19.21 -16.26
N THR A 87 6.67 -18.29 -15.94
CA THR A 87 6.90 -17.83 -14.56
C THR A 87 6.85 -16.31 -14.52
N ASN A 88 6.32 -15.73 -13.45
CA ASN A 88 6.32 -14.29 -13.18
C ASN A 88 7.75 -13.73 -13.29
N TYR A 89 8.16 -13.21 -14.41
CA TYR A 89 9.53 -12.83 -14.81
C TYR A 89 10.39 -12.25 -13.67
N PHE A 90 9.86 -11.25 -12.95
CA PHE A 90 10.57 -10.56 -11.87
C PHE A 90 9.73 -10.46 -10.59
N GLY A 91 8.83 -11.44 -10.36
CA GLY A 91 8.01 -11.53 -9.16
C GLY A 91 6.86 -10.52 -9.07
N GLY A 92 6.73 -9.60 -10.03
CA GLY A 92 5.75 -8.52 -9.98
C GLY A 92 6.06 -7.45 -8.95
N PHE A 93 5.14 -6.50 -8.76
CA PHE A 93 5.23 -5.42 -7.79
C PHE A 93 3.92 -5.24 -7.02
N LYS A 94 4.00 -5.21 -5.69
CA LYS A 94 2.90 -4.90 -4.79
C LYS A 94 3.44 -4.08 -3.62
N HIS A 95 2.76 -2.98 -3.27
CA HIS A 95 3.23 -2.08 -2.20
C HIS A 95 3.38 -2.77 -0.84
N ASN A 96 2.51 -3.74 -0.52
CA ASN A 96 2.61 -4.53 0.72
C ASN A 96 3.97 -5.23 0.85
N TYR A 97 4.40 -5.92 -0.21
CA TYR A 97 5.72 -6.58 -0.23
C TYR A 97 6.86 -5.57 -0.22
N GLN A 98 6.66 -4.43 -0.90
CA GLN A 98 7.63 -3.36 -0.87
C GLN A 98 7.71 -2.73 0.54
N SER A 99 6.62 -2.61 1.30
CA SER A 99 6.65 -2.20 2.71
C SER A 99 7.50 -3.14 3.54
N LEU A 100 7.32 -4.46 3.37
CA LEU A 100 8.16 -5.46 4.02
C LEU A 100 9.64 -5.29 3.64
N ARG A 101 9.93 -5.12 2.36
CA ARG A 101 11.29 -4.93 1.86
C ARG A 101 11.94 -3.67 2.40
N VAL A 102 11.22 -2.55 2.46
CA VAL A 102 11.71 -1.31 3.08
C VAL A 102 12.06 -1.56 4.54
N ALA A 103 11.14 -2.12 5.31
CA ALA A 103 11.32 -2.34 6.74
C ALA A 103 12.40 -3.35 7.07
N SER A 104 12.61 -4.38 6.22
CA SER A 104 13.54 -5.48 6.52
C SER A 104 14.91 -5.35 5.86
N LEU A 105 15.05 -4.58 4.75
CA LEU A 105 16.27 -4.60 3.94
C LEU A 105 16.78 -3.22 3.51
N LEU A 106 15.88 -2.26 3.22
CA LEU A 106 16.31 -1.03 2.54
C LEU A 106 16.67 0.09 3.49
N GLU A 107 16.03 0.15 4.65
CA GLU A 107 16.39 1.10 5.69
C GLU A 107 17.73 0.72 6.32
N GLU A 108 18.63 1.71 6.47
CA GLU A 108 20.00 1.57 6.97
C GLU A 108 20.15 2.34 8.30
N GLU A 109 19.23 2.08 9.24
CA GLU A 109 19.25 2.75 10.55
C GLU A 109 20.36 2.19 11.47
N TYR A 110 20.67 0.90 11.32
CA TYR A 110 21.65 0.20 12.15
C TYR A 110 22.84 -0.27 11.32
N THR A 111 24.02 -0.29 11.93
CA THR A 111 25.28 -0.73 11.27
C THR A 111 25.43 -2.24 11.22
N GLU A 112 24.75 -2.95 12.12
CA GLU A 112 24.96 -4.38 12.36
C GLU A 112 23.87 -5.26 11.75
N ILE A 113 22.71 -4.67 11.46
CA ILE A 113 21.54 -5.37 10.91
C ILE A 113 20.95 -4.58 9.73
N CYS A 114 20.37 -5.30 8.78
CA CYS A 114 19.60 -4.68 7.71
C CYS A 114 18.18 -4.34 8.20
N GLY A 115 17.61 -3.24 7.71
CA GLY A 115 16.26 -2.83 8.01
C GLY A 115 16.08 -2.21 9.38
N MET A 116 14.84 -2.20 9.84
CA MET A 116 14.38 -1.51 11.05
C MET A 116 14.28 -2.41 12.29
N ASP A 117 14.63 -3.69 12.18
CA ASP A 117 14.52 -4.70 13.25
C ASP A 117 13.12 -4.79 13.89
N LEU A 118 12.09 -4.82 13.06
CA LEU A 118 10.71 -4.91 13.51
C LEU A 118 10.33 -6.35 13.84
N SER A 119 9.43 -6.51 14.83
CA SER A 119 8.89 -7.83 15.15
C SER A 119 8.12 -8.45 13.99
N PHE A 120 8.09 -9.79 13.91
CA PHE A 120 7.32 -10.50 12.88
C PHE A 120 5.84 -10.16 12.90
N GLN A 121 5.24 -9.90 14.06
CA GLN A 121 3.86 -9.48 14.20
C GLN A 121 3.63 -8.13 13.52
N THR A 122 4.57 -7.19 13.64
CA THR A 122 4.50 -5.90 12.95
C THR A 122 4.62 -6.08 11.44
N LEU A 123 5.62 -6.86 10.99
CA LEU A 123 5.85 -7.13 9.57
C LEU A 123 4.66 -7.88 8.94
N GLU A 124 4.10 -8.87 9.63
CA GLU A 124 2.90 -9.57 9.17
C GLU A 124 1.69 -8.63 9.04
N GLY A 125 1.47 -7.78 10.05
CA GLY A 125 0.42 -6.77 10.00
C GLY A 125 0.60 -5.80 8.84
N MET A 126 1.83 -5.34 8.59
CA MET A 126 2.15 -4.45 7.47
C MET A 126 1.87 -5.10 6.12
N ILE A 127 2.28 -6.35 5.91
CA ILE A 127 2.11 -7.01 4.61
C ILE A 127 0.66 -7.44 4.38
N LYS A 128 -0.09 -7.79 5.42
CA LYS A 128 -1.47 -8.33 5.35
C LYS A 128 -2.56 -7.30 5.65
N HIS A 129 -2.25 -5.99 5.64
CA HIS A 129 -3.32 -4.98 5.76
C HIS A 129 -4.31 -5.05 4.59
N THR A 130 -3.92 -5.62 3.44
CA THR A 130 -4.83 -6.03 2.38
C THR A 130 -4.80 -7.55 2.18
N LYS A 131 -5.90 -8.14 1.69
CA LYS A 131 -5.97 -9.58 1.44
C LYS A 131 -5.02 -9.97 0.31
N LEU A 132 -4.02 -10.79 0.63
CA LEU A 132 -3.03 -11.29 -0.32
C LEU A 132 -3.42 -12.69 -0.79
N LYS A 133 -3.24 -12.96 -2.09
CA LYS A 133 -3.39 -14.31 -2.64
C LYS A 133 -2.07 -15.06 -2.51
N LYS A 134 -2.14 -16.33 -2.06
CA LYS A 134 -0.97 -17.19 -1.98
C LYS A 134 -0.30 -17.30 -3.35
N ASN A 135 1.03 -17.20 -3.38
CA ASN A 135 1.86 -17.32 -4.59
C ASN A 135 1.59 -16.26 -5.69
N GLU A 136 0.95 -15.15 -5.37
CA GLU A 136 0.77 -14.06 -6.34
C GLU A 136 2.08 -13.32 -6.61
N PHE A 137 2.95 -13.24 -5.62
CA PHE A 137 4.26 -12.59 -5.67
C PHE A 137 5.32 -13.53 -5.09
N MET A 138 6.57 -13.41 -5.54
CA MET A 138 7.69 -14.19 -5.01
C MET A 138 8.29 -13.47 -3.81
N LEU A 139 8.14 -14.04 -2.62
CA LEU A 139 8.57 -13.43 -1.37
C LEU A 139 10.09 -13.36 -1.24
N GLU A 140 10.82 -14.37 -1.71
CA GLU A 140 12.28 -14.43 -1.66
C GLU A 140 12.94 -13.23 -2.36
N GLN A 141 12.23 -12.58 -3.28
CA GLN A 141 12.71 -11.35 -3.93
C GLN A 141 12.56 -10.11 -3.05
N PHE A 142 11.82 -10.17 -1.97
CA PHE A 142 11.53 -9.04 -1.09
C PHE A 142 12.23 -9.14 0.27
N THR A 143 12.71 -10.29 0.67
CA THR A 143 13.45 -10.53 1.91
C THR A 143 14.59 -11.51 1.65
N ASN A 144 15.72 -11.30 2.32
CA ASN A 144 16.86 -12.23 2.28
C ASN A 144 16.74 -13.32 3.36
N ASP A 145 15.75 -13.24 4.23
CA ASP A 145 15.57 -14.17 5.33
C ASP A 145 14.50 -15.21 5.00
N ASN A 146 14.94 -16.45 4.73
CA ASN A 146 14.04 -17.57 4.50
C ASN A 146 13.18 -17.90 5.73
N SER A 147 13.64 -17.56 6.95
CA SER A 147 12.87 -17.75 8.18
C SER A 147 11.67 -16.80 8.26
N ALA A 148 11.74 -15.64 7.61
CA ALA A 148 10.62 -14.71 7.56
C ALA A 148 9.38 -15.33 6.92
N ASN A 149 9.53 -16.24 5.97
CA ASN A 149 8.43 -16.95 5.32
C ASN A 149 7.62 -17.79 6.31
N GLU A 150 8.28 -18.41 7.29
CA GLU A 150 7.62 -19.26 8.30
C GLU A 150 6.84 -18.39 9.30
N HIS A 151 7.38 -17.24 9.67
CA HIS A 151 6.80 -16.34 10.66
C HIS A 151 5.73 -15.39 10.11
N LEU A 152 5.66 -15.16 8.80
CA LEU A 152 4.66 -14.28 8.18
C LEU A 152 3.36 -15.02 7.75
N HIS A 153 3.27 -16.32 7.99
CA HIS A 153 2.05 -17.16 7.85
C HIS A 153 1.29 -16.95 6.53
N PHE A 154 1.98 -17.08 5.39
CA PHE A 154 1.39 -16.83 4.06
C PHE A 154 0.32 -17.83 3.63
N GLU A 155 0.09 -18.90 4.39
CA GLU A 155 -1.05 -19.80 4.23
C GLU A 155 -2.38 -19.10 4.53
N GLN A 156 -2.37 -18.03 5.34
CA GLN A 156 -3.56 -17.23 5.67
C GLN A 156 -3.55 -15.91 4.91
N VAL A 157 -4.71 -15.49 4.39
CA VAL A 157 -4.88 -14.23 3.66
C VAL A 157 -5.07 -13.00 4.57
N PHE A 158 -5.35 -13.22 5.84
CA PHE A 158 -5.51 -12.21 6.89
C PHE A 158 -4.36 -12.32 7.90
N CYS A 159 -4.17 -11.26 8.68
CA CYS A 159 -3.16 -11.24 9.74
C CYS A 159 -3.53 -12.20 10.88
N SER A 160 -2.57 -12.95 11.39
CA SER A 160 -2.75 -13.87 12.51
C SER A 160 -2.95 -13.17 13.85
N THR A 161 -2.55 -11.88 13.97
CA THR A 161 -2.83 -11.07 15.16
C THR A 161 -4.11 -10.25 14.98
N LEU A 162 -4.86 -10.05 16.08
CA LEU A 162 -6.06 -9.22 16.08
C LEU A 162 -5.74 -7.76 15.75
N GLU A 163 -4.60 -7.26 16.22
CA GLU A 163 -4.09 -5.92 15.94
C GLU A 163 -3.87 -5.68 14.44
N GLY A 164 -3.28 -6.66 13.74
CA GLY A 164 -3.11 -6.57 12.29
C GLY A 164 -4.45 -6.60 11.54
N GLN A 165 -5.42 -7.40 12.01
CA GLN A 165 -6.78 -7.37 11.46
C GLN A 165 -7.48 -6.03 11.73
N VAL A 166 -7.24 -5.41 12.89
CA VAL A 166 -7.75 -4.06 13.20
C VAL A 166 -7.19 -3.03 12.22
N VAL A 167 -5.89 -3.07 11.93
CA VAL A 167 -5.28 -2.12 10.99
C VAL A 167 -5.86 -2.28 9.58
N ALA A 168 -6.06 -3.52 9.12
CA ALA A 168 -6.64 -3.78 7.81
C ALA A 168 -8.04 -3.15 7.66
N ILE A 169 -8.90 -3.28 8.67
CA ILE A 169 -10.24 -2.68 8.62
C ILE A 169 -10.23 -1.17 8.86
N ALA A 170 -9.27 -0.67 9.66
CA ALA A 170 -9.09 0.75 9.91
C ALA A 170 -8.63 1.49 8.64
N ASP A 171 -7.76 0.88 7.84
CA ASP A 171 -7.34 1.39 6.54
C ASP A 171 -8.55 1.51 5.59
N GLU A 172 -9.38 0.47 5.50
CA GLU A 172 -10.60 0.48 4.69
C GLU A 172 -11.57 1.60 5.12
N ILE A 173 -11.76 1.79 6.43
CA ILE A 173 -12.62 2.87 6.98
C ILE A 173 -12.02 4.25 6.67
N ALA A 174 -10.71 4.43 6.88
CA ALA A 174 -10.02 5.68 6.61
C ALA A 174 -10.10 6.04 5.12
N GLN A 175 -9.80 5.10 4.23
CA GLN A 175 -9.90 5.30 2.78
C GLN A 175 -11.32 5.71 2.40
N ARG A 176 -12.33 5.00 2.89
CA ARG A 176 -13.74 5.29 2.60
C ARG A 176 -14.15 6.69 3.06
N GLY A 177 -13.71 7.09 4.26
CA GLY A 177 -13.93 8.44 4.79
C GLY A 177 -13.25 9.52 3.94
N HIS A 178 -12.01 9.28 3.53
CA HIS A 178 -11.25 10.20 2.68
C HIS A 178 -11.87 10.37 1.29
N ASP A 179 -12.20 9.26 0.64
CA ASP A 179 -12.80 9.29 -0.69
C ASP A 179 -14.16 10.00 -0.70
N LEU A 180 -14.96 9.83 0.37
CA LEU A 180 -16.23 10.53 0.52
C LEU A 180 -16.03 12.03 0.77
N ASP A 181 -15.09 12.40 1.63
CA ASP A 181 -14.75 13.79 1.90
C ASP A 181 -14.27 14.50 0.63
N ASP A 182 -13.38 13.87 -0.12
CA ASP A 182 -12.89 14.38 -1.40
C ASP A 182 -14.02 14.52 -2.44
N ALA A 183 -14.92 13.54 -2.50
CA ALA A 183 -16.08 13.57 -3.42
C ALA A 183 -17.01 14.76 -3.14
N LEU A 184 -17.27 15.02 -1.87
CA LEU A 184 -18.17 16.12 -1.43
C LEU A 184 -17.45 17.48 -1.52
N SER A 185 -16.20 17.56 -1.07
CA SER A 185 -15.44 18.82 -1.02
C SER A 185 -14.98 19.31 -2.40
N SER A 186 -14.70 18.38 -3.33
CA SER A 186 -14.38 18.75 -4.73
C SER A 186 -15.59 19.15 -5.56
N GLY A 187 -16.81 18.88 -5.06
CA GLY A 187 -18.05 19.05 -5.83
C GLY A 187 -18.30 17.97 -6.88
N ALA A 188 -17.48 16.92 -6.94
CA ALA A 188 -17.70 15.76 -7.81
C ALA A 188 -19.01 15.04 -7.45
N MET A 189 -19.44 15.16 -6.21
CA MET A 189 -20.72 14.71 -5.70
C MET A 189 -21.37 15.81 -4.86
N GLN A 190 -22.59 16.24 -5.24
CA GLN A 190 -23.35 17.18 -4.42
C GLN A 190 -23.97 16.46 -3.22
N PHE A 191 -24.07 17.16 -2.09
CA PHE A 191 -24.61 16.58 -0.85
C PHE A 191 -26.05 16.05 -1.05
N GLU A 192 -26.89 16.78 -1.75
CA GLU A 192 -28.27 16.42 -2.04
C GLU A 192 -28.37 15.15 -2.90
N ASP A 193 -27.46 14.98 -3.86
CA ASP A 193 -27.38 13.76 -4.68
C ASP A 193 -26.94 12.56 -3.83
N PHE A 194 -26.00 12.77 -2.92
CA PHE A 194 -25.58 11.74 -1.97
C PHE A 194 -26.72 11.30 -1.04
N GLN A 195 -27.42 12.25 -0.44
CA GLN A 195 -28.58 11.99 0.43
C GLN A 195 -29.68 11.23 -0.32
N LYS A 196 -29.98 11.64 -1.57
CA LYS A 196 -30.95 10.96 -2.43
C LYS A 196 -30.50 9.53 -2.77
N TYR A 197 -29.21 9.33 -3.03
CA TYR A 197 -28.65 8.00 -3.29
C TYR A 197 -28.85 7.06 -2.11
N LEU A 198 -28.56 7.50 -0.89
CA LEU A 198 -28.77 6.71 0.33
C LEU A 198 -30.24 6.28 0.48
N THR A 199 -31.16 7.18 0.19
CA THR A 199 -32.60 6.92 0.27
C THR A 199 -33.05 5.91 -0.79
N VAL A 200 -32.64 6.10 -2.04
CA VAL A 200 -33.01 5.21 -3.17
C VAL A 200 -32.46 3.79 -2.96
N LYS A 201 -31.25 3.67 -2.44
CA LYS A 201 -30.61 2.37 -2.16
C LYS A 201 -31.08 1.72 -0.85
N LYS A 202 -32.04 2.35 -0.16
CA LYS A 202 -32.57 1.87 1.13
C LYS A 202 -31.49 1.70 2.21
N MET A 203 -30.49 2.57 2.20
CA MET A 203 -29.40 2.58 3.18
C MET A 203 -29.85 3.37 4.42
N LYS A 204 -30.87 2.85 5.10
CA LYS A 204 -31.59 3.57 6.16
C LYS A 204 -30.67 4.10 7.27
N GLU A 205 -29.73 3.28 7.74
CA GLU A 205 -28.82 3.63 8.83
C GLU A 205 -27.96 4.85 8.47
N LEU A 206 -27.41 4.87 7.27
CA LEU A 206 -26.60 6.00 6.79
C LEU A 206 -27.47 7.21 6.46
N ALA A 207 -28.64 7.00 5.87
CA ALA A 207 -29.59 8.08 5.61
C ALA A 207 -30.04 8.78 6.91
N ASP A 208 -30.33 8.02 7.95
CA ASP A 208 -30.71 8.55 9.26
C ASP A 208 -29.56 9.33 9.92
N ILE A 209 -28.30 8.89 9.74
CA ILE A 209 -27.12 9.62 10.20
C ILE A 209 -26.99 10.95 9.46
N VAL A 210 -27.06 10.93 8.14
CA VAL A 210 -26.92 12.13 7.29
C VAL A 210 -28.04 13.13 7.56
N ASN A 211 -29.27 12.66 7.72
CA ASN A 211 -30.41 13.52 8.07
C ASN A 211 -30.21 14.18 9.42
N ARG A 212 -29.80 13.44 10.47
CA ARG A 212 -29.51 14.02 11.80
C ARG A 212 -28.44 15.10 11.75
N VAL A 213 -27.32 14.82 11.04
CA VAL A 213 -26.26 15.82 10.87
C VAL A 213 -26.78 17.08 10.18
N ASN A 214 -27.60 16.93 9.15
CA ASN A 214 -28.19 18.07 8.44
C ASN A 214 -29.14 18.87 9.33
N ASP A 215 -29.99 18.20 10.11
CA ASP A 215 -30.92 18.84 11.05
C ASP A 215 -30.18 19.58 12.16
N ASP A 216 -29.10 19.00 12.71
CA ASP A 216 -28.25 19.63 13.70
C ASP A 216 -27.60 20.92 13.16
N ILE A 217 -27.16 20.93 11.91
CA ILE A 217 -26.54 22.11 11.29
C ILE A 217 -27.57 23.21 11.05
N ILE A 218 -28.76 22.86 10.56
CA ILE A 218 -29.87 23.80 10.41
C ILE A 218 -30.23 24.43 11.75
N ALA A 219 -30.34 23.61 12.80
CA ALA A 219 -30.65 24.11 14.15
C ALA A 219 -29.54 25.01 14.73
N MET A 220 -28.27 24.72 14.42
CA MET A 220 -27.15 25.55 14.85
C MET A 220 -27.14 26.93 14.22
N ASN A 221 -27.53 27.05 12.93
CA ASN A 221 -27.53 28.32 12.22
C ASN A 221 -28.46 29.39 12.79
N HIS A 222 -29.52 28.98 13.49
CA HIS A 222 -30.38 29.93 14.17
C HIS A 222 -29.73 30.62 15.38
N ASN A 223 -28.54 30.16 15.85
CA ASN A 223 -27.91 30.58 17.07
C ASN A 223 -26.50 31.19 16.94
N HIS A 224 -25.96 31.44 15.72
CA HIS A 224 -24.52 31.66 15.58
C HIS A 224 -23.99 33.08 15.36
N ARG A 225 -22.83 33.29 16.04
CA ARG A 225 -21.97 34.48 15.98
C ARG A 225 -20.71 34.26 15.09
N ARG A 226 -20.59 33.16 14.37
CA ARG A 226 -19.38 32.85 13.52
C ARG A 226 -19.79 32.58 12.08
N PHE A 227 -19.04 33.17 11.13
CA PHE A 227 -19.14 32.83 9.73
C PHE A 227 -18.44 31.49 9.50
N VAL A 228 -19.19 30.43 9.29
CA VAL A 228 -18.72 29.11 8.89
C VAL A 228 -19.44 28.75 7.59
N ASP A 229 -18.71 28.21 6.62
CA ASP A 229 -19.35 27.64 5.43
C ASP A 229 -20.18 26.42 5.86
N GLU A 230 -21.49 26.53 5.71
CA GLU A 230 -22.44 25.47 6.11
C GLU A 230 -22.23 24.19 5.33
N ASN A 231 -21.88 24.28 4.05
CA ASN A 231 -21.68 23.13 3.19
C ASN A 231 -20.41 22.39 3.62
N GLU A 232 -19.32 23.13 3.87
CA GLU A 232 -18.07 22.55 4.34
C GLU A 232 -18.26 21.87 5.71
N LEU A 233 -18.93 22.53 6.64
CA LEU A 233 -19.23 21.97 7.95
C LEU A 233 -20.12 20.72 7.85
N ARG A 234 -21.14 20.75 7.01
CA ARG A 234 -22.08 19.64 6.78
C ARG A 234 -21.34 18.43 6.19
N ASN A 235 -20.52 18.64 5.17
CA ASN A 235 -19.72 17.59 4.53
C ASN A 235 -18.79 16.95 5.56
N SER A 236 -17.99 17.72 6.27
CA SER A 236 -17.03 17.23 7.27
C SER A 236 -17.71 16.46 8.40
N ARG A 237 -18.83 16.96 8.95
CA ARG A 237 -19.59 16.27 10.01
C ARG A 237 -20.24 14.98 9.52
N THR A 238 -20.75 14.98 8.28
CA THR A 238 -21.32 13.79 7.66
C THR A 238 -20.28 12.68 7.52
N VAL A 239 -19.10 13.01 7.00
CA VAL A 239 -18.00 12.04 6.88
C VAL A 239 -17.60 11.52 8.26
N SER A 240 -17.42 12.41 9.24
CA SER A 240 -17.04 12.02 10.61
C SER A 240 -18.08 11.10 11.26
N ALA A 241 -19.37 11.38 11.06
CA ALA A 241 -20.46 10.58 11.60
C ALA A 241 -20.53 9.18 10.95
N ILE A 242 -20.30 9.08 9.64
CA ILE A 242 -20.24 7.80 8.90
C ILE A 242 -19.04 6.98 9.35
N VAL A 243 -17.86 7.59 9.46
CA VAL A 243 -16.64 6.92 9.97
C VAL A 243 -16.88 6.41 11.40
N SER A 244 -17.48 7.23 12.26
CA SER A 244 -17.82 6.82 13.64
C SER A 244 -18.82 5.67 13.69
N TYR A 245 -19.77 5.62 12.77
CA TYR A 245 -20.70 4.51 12.64
C TYR A 245 -19.95 3.19 12.36
N PHE A 246 -19.04 3.19 11.37
CA PHE A 246 -18.27 2.01 11.03
C PHE A 246 -17.33 1.55 12.15
N ILE A 247 -16.66 2.48 12.83
CA ILE A 247 -15.79 2.17 13.99
C ILE A 247 -16.62 1.48 15.10
N ASN A 248 -17.77 2.04 15.44
CA ASN A 248 -18.63 1.49 16.48
C ASN A 248 -19.22 0.12 16.10
N ASP A 249 -19.57 -0.09 14.81
CA ASP A 249 -20.04 -1.37 14.30
C ASP A 249 -18.95 -2.44 14.46
N VAL A 250 -17.73 -2.15 13.99
CA VAL A 250 -16.59 -3.07 14.08
C VAL A 250 -16.31 -3.45 15.53
N ILE A 251 -16.26 -2.47 16.45
CA ILE A 251 -16.02 -2.74 17.89
C ILE A 251 -17.09 -3.68 18.44
N ARG A 252 -18.36 -3.36 18.23
CA ARG A 252 -19.48 -4.16 18.79
C ARG A 252 -19.53 -5.57 18.21
N TYR A 253 -19.40 -5.69 16.90
CA TYR A 253 -19.49 -6.98 16.21
C TYR A 253 -18.28 -7.87 16.51
N SER A 254 -17.07 -7.30 16.46
CA SER A 254 -15.84 -8.03 16.74
C SER A 254 -15.72 -8.45 18.21
N ALA A 255 -16.18 -7.63 19.16
CA ALA A 255 -16.21 -8.02 20.57
C ALA A 255 -17.02 -9.30 20.81
N VAL A 256 -18.16 -9.47 20.13
CA VAL A 256 -18.95 -10.70 20.20
C VAL A 256 -18.19 -11.89 19.61
N LYS A 257 -17.46 -11.70 18.51
CA LYS A 257 -16.66 -12.75 17.86
C LYS A 257 -15.46 -13.14 18.73
N ILE A 258 -14.75 -12.19 19.32
CA ILE A 258 -13.64 -12.42 20.24
C ILE A 258 -14.10 -13.26 21.44
N ASN A 259 -15.23 -12.90 22.06
CA ASN A 259 -15.76 -13.65 23.22
C ASN A 259 -16.25 -15.06 22.89
N LYS A 260 -16.55 -15.34 21.62
CA LYS A 260 -17.00 -16.66 21.15
C LYS A 260 -15.87 -17.53 20.57
N TYR A 261 -14.69 -16.95 20.38
CA TYR A 261 -13.58 -17.66 19.80
C TYR A 261 -13.06 -18.71 20.78
N ASP A 262 -12.81 -19.91 20.28
CA ASP A 262 -12.22 -20.99 21.08
C ASP A 262 -10.70 -20.82 21.11
N TYR A 263 -10.20 -20.41 22.26
CA TYR A 263 -8.77 -20.21 22.49
C TYR A 263 -8.05 -21.49 22.92
N SER A 264 -8.74 -22.64 23.01
CA SER A 264 -8.14 -23.93 23.37
C SER A 264 -7.21 -24.49 22.28
N GLU A 265 -7.32 -23.99 21.04
CA GLU A 265 -6.44 -24.35 19.92
C GLU A 265 -5.07 -23.65 19.98
N PHE A 266 -4.85 -22.72 20.91
CA PHE A 266 -3.53 -22.13 21.10
C PHE A 266 -2.60 -23.14 21.78
N GLU A 267 -1.62 -23.62 21.02
CA GLU A 267 -0.46 -24.28 21.60
C GLU A 267 0.34 -23.27 22.47
N ASP A 268 1.02 -23.76 23.49
CA ASP A 268 1.77 -22.93 24.44
C ASP A 268 2.61 -21.84 23.72
N ASN A 269 2.26 -20.57 23.97
CA ASN A 269 2.88 -19.34 23.44
C ASN A 269 2.55 -18.93 21.99
N ASP A 270 1.60 -19.54 21.31
CA ASP A 270 1.17 -19.09 19.99
C ASP A 270 -0.15 -18.32 20.06
N TYR A 271 -0.07 -16.98 20.09
CA TYR A 271 -1.23 -16.07 20.16
C TYR A 271 -1.87 -15.80 18.78
N ARG A 272 -1.73 -16.71 17.84
CA ARG A 272 -2.23 -16.55 16.46
C ARG A 272 -3.66 -17.03 16.32
N VAL A 273 -4.50 -16.23 15.67
CA VAL A 273 -5.86 -16.64 15.35
C VAL A 273 -5.92 -17.28 13.96
N SER A 274 -6.65 -18.40 13.85
CA SER A 274 -6.84 -19.15 12.60
C SER A 274 -7.98 -18.62 11.74
N LYS A 275 -8.71 -17.59 12.18
CA LYS A 275 -9.90 -17.03 11.51
C LYS A 275 -9.88 -15.51 11.52
N GLU A 276 -10.54 -14.92 10.53
CA GLU A 276 -10.79 -13.47 10.49
C GLU A 276 -11.86 -13.14 11.54
N ILE A 277 -11.45 -12.46 12.63
CA ILE A 277 -12.31 -12.13 13.78
C ILE A 277 -12.78 -10.69 13.69
N ILE A 278 -11.85 -9.77 13.37
CA ILE A 278 -12.18 -8.36 13.26
C ILE A 278 -12.86 -8.11 11.91
N SER A 279 -14.10 -7.65 11.95
CA SER A 279 -14.87 -7.44 10.71
C SER A 279 -16.08 -6.54 10.96
N PHE A 280 -16.64 -6.00 9.89
CA PHE A 280 -17.96 -5.38 9.91
C PHE A 280 -19.07 -6.41 10.19
N SER A 281 -20.21 -5.95 10.72
CA SER A 281 -21.46 -6.69 10.63
C SER A 281 -21.89 -6.82 9.16
N GLU A 282 -22.78 -7.78 8.85
CA GLU A 282 -23.31 -7.95 7.48
C GLU A 282 -23.97 -6.66 6.95
N THR A 283 -24.65 -5.92 7.81
CA THR A 283 -25.28 -4.65 7.47
C THR A 283 -24.23 -3.61 7.13
N ALA A 284 -23.24 -3.40 8.00
CA ALA A 284 -22.19 -2.40 7.78
C ALA A 284 -21.31 -2.75 6.57
N ALA A 285 -20.99 -4.03 6.34
CA ALA A 285 -20.27 -4.48 5.15
C ALA A 285 -21.04 -4.16 3.86
N THR A 286 -22.35 -4.37 3.86
CA THR A 286 -23.23 -4.01 2.72
C THR A 286 -23.24 -2.51 2.48
N LEU A 287 -23.37 -1.72 3.54
CA LEU A 287 -23.36 -0.25 3.47
C LEU A 287 -22.02 0.29 2.95
N ASN A 288 -20.91 -0.24 3.45
CA ASN A 288 -19.57 0.13 3.00
C ASN A 288 -19.37 -0.17 1.50
N LYS A 289 -19.82 -1.33 1.03
CA LYS A 289 -19.78 -1.69 -0.40
C LYS A 289 -20.61 -0.74 -1.27
N TYR A 290 -21.77 -0.31 -0.80
CA TYR A 290 -22.58 0.67 -1.53
C TYR A 290 -21.93 2.05 -1.59
N LEU A 291 -21.28 2.50 -0.49
CA LEU A 291 -20.48 3.73 -0.49
C LEU A 291 -19.33 3.63 -1.49
N GLU A 292 -18.60 2.52 -1.50
CA GLU A 292 -17.56 2.26 -2.49
C GLU A 292 -18.07 2.39 -3.93
N THR A 293 -19.24 1.82 -4.21
CA THR A 293 -19.83 1.83 -5.55
C THR A 293 -20.13 3.26 -6.02
N ILE A 294 -20.72 4.11 -5.17
CA ILE A 294 -21.03 5.49 -5.56
C ILE A 294 -19.77 6.32 -5.74
N ILE A 295 -18.82 6.20 -4.82
CA ILE A 295 -17.55 6.91 -4.88
C ILE A 295 -16.77 6.52 -6.15
N THR A 296 -16.64 5.21 -6.40
CA THR A 296 -15.99 4.71 -7.63
C THR A 296 -16.65 5.28 -8.89
N SER A 297 -17.97 5.31 -8.95
CA SER A 297 -18.68 5.77 -10.13
C SER A 297 -18.58 7.28 -10.37
N LYS A 298 -18.47 8.09 -9.30
CA LYS A 298 -18.51 9.56 -9.37
C LYS A 298 -17.14 10.21 -9.37
N VAL A 299 -16.16 9.60 -8.68
CA VAL A 299 -14.83 10.18 -8.48
C VAL A 299 -13.78 9.41 -9.27
N ILE A 300 -13.63 8.11 -8.98
CA ILE A 300 -12.51 7.31 -9.53
C ILE A 300 -12.60 7.20 -11.05
N ASN A 301 -13.80 7.07 -11.61
CA ASN A 301 -14.02 6.96 -13.05
C ASN A 301 -14.19 8.33 -13.74
N SER A 302 -13.82 9.44 -13.08
CA SER A 302 -13.90 10.76 -13.71
C SER A 302 -12.83 10.94 -14.80
N PRO A 303 -13.07 11.82 -15.80
CA PRO A 303 -12.09 12.12 -16.84
C PRO A 303 -10.79 12.69 -16.28
N GLU A 304 -10.87 13.49 -15.21
CA GLU A 304 -9.72 14.12 -14.55
C GLU A 304 -8.81 13.07 -13.93
N VAL A 305 -9.36 12.10 -13.21
CA VAL A 305 -8.61 10.98 -12.62
C VAL A 305 -8.02 10.10 -13.72
N SER A 306 -8.78 9.82 -14.78
CA SER A 306 -8.31 9.03 -15.91
C SER A 306 -7.12 9.68 -16.62
N LEU A 307 -7.15 11.02 -16.81
CA LEU A 307 -6.04 11.77 -17.39
C LEU A 307 -4.79 11.72 -16.50
N PHE A 308 -4.98 11.88 -15.19
CA PHE A 308 -3.89 11.79 -14.23
C PHE A 308 -3.25 10.39 -14.22
N ASP A 309 -4.06 9.34 -14.21
CA ASP A 309 -3.61 7.95 -14.26
C ASP A 309 -2.77 7.66 -15.53
N ASN A 310 -3.19 8.19 -16.68
CA ASN A 310 -2.44 8.04 -17.92
C ASN A 310 -1.09 8.79 -17.89
N ASN A 311 -1.05 9.98 -17.31
CA ASN A 311 0.18 10.73 -17.12
C ASN A 311 1.13 10.01 -16.16
N ALA A 312 0.62 9.52 -15.03
CA ALA A 312 1.37 8.73 -14.05
C ALA A 312 1.98 7.47 -14.70
N HIS A 313 1.18 6.74 -15.47
CA HIS A 313 1.63 5.58 -16.24
C HIS A 313 2.80 5.95 -17.18
N THR A 314 2.67 7.03 -17.93
CA THR A 314 3.69 7.48 -18.89
C THR A 314 4.98 7.87 -18.18
N ILE A 315 4.89 8.60 -17.06
CA ILE A 315 6.06 9.04 -16.29
C ILE A 315 6.80 7.85 -15.69
N VAL A 316 6.09 6.96 -14.98
CA VAL A 316 6.70 5.78 -14.33
C VAL A 316 7.37 4.88 -15.36
N LYS A 317 6.68 4.59 -16.46
CA LYS A 317 7.22 3.80 -17.57
C LYS A 317 8.46 4.44 -18.21
N GLY A 318 8.43 5.76 -18.41
CA GLY A 318 9.54 6.52 -18.97
C GLY A 318 10.77 6.51 -18.07
N LEU A 319 10.58 6.74 -16.77
CA LEU A 319 11.66 6.72 -15.78
C LEU A 319 12.26 5.32 -15.62
N PHE A 320 11.43 4.30 -15.52
CA PHE A 320 11.91 2.92 -15.45
C PHE A 320 12.77 2.59 -16.68
N LYS A 321 12.30 2.91 -17.88
CA LYS A 321 13.05 2.71 -19.12
C LYS A 321 14.36 3.49 -19.13
N ALA A 322 14.38 4.71 -18.66
CA ALA A 322 15.58 5.54 -18.60
C ALA A 322 16.63 4.93 -17.65
N TYR A 323 16.26 4.53 -16.46
CA TYR A 323 17.16 3.89 -15.49
C TYR A 323 17.61 2.50 -15.94
N TYR A 324 16.73 1.71 -16.56
CA TYR A 324 17.07 0.41 -17.09
C TYR A 324 18.08 0.48 -18.24
N ASN A 325 17.97 1.46 -19.11
CA ASN A 325 18.91 1.64 -20.22
C ASN A 325 20.20 2.39 -19.80
N ASN A 326 20.17 3.16 -18.75
CA ASN A 326 21.34 3.90 -18.26
C ASN A 326 21.31 4.06 -16.72
N PRO A 327 21.82 3.07 -15.97
CA PRO A 327 21.87 3.13 -14.50
C PRO A 327 22.73 4.26 -13.94
N ARG A 328 23.55 4.91 -14.74
CA ARG A 328 24.32 6.11 -14.31
C ARG A 328 23.40 7.27 -13.94
N LEU A 329 22.11 7.23 -14.35
CA LEU A 329 21.10 8.20 -13.95
C LEU A 329 20.65 8.00 -12.49
N LEU A 330 20.94 6.83 -11.89
CA LEU A 330 20.65 6.55 -10.50
C LEU A 330 21.51 7.43 -9.58
N HIS A 331 20.98 7.71 -8.36
CA HIS A 331 21.77 8.39 -7.35
C HIS A 331 23.01 7.56 -6.96
N LYS A 332 24.12 8.19 -6.59
CA LYS A 332 25.40 7.52 -6.28
C LYS A 332 25.26 6.39 -5.23
N GLY A 333 24.48 6.60 -4.17
CA GLY A 333 24.23 5.57 -3.16
C GLY A 333 23.51 4.35 -3.75
N THR A 334 22.56 4.56 -4.64
CA THR A 334 21.85 3.48 -5.34
C THR A 334 22.74 2.76 -6.34
N GLN A 335 23.61 3.49 -7.06
CA GLN A 335 24.62 2.86 -7.93
C GLN A 335 25.56 1.95 -7.13
N ARG A 336 25.97 2.38 -5.93
CA ARG A 336 26.78 1.57 -5.02
C ARG A 336 26.05 0.29 -4.60
N LYS A 337 24.77 0.40 -4.17
CA LYS A 337 23.93 -0.77 -3.84
C LYS A 337 23.81 -1.73 -5.04
N LEU A 338 23.58 -1.19 -6.23
CA LEU A 338 23.52 -1.99 -7.46
C LEU A 338 24.82 -2.73 -7.72
N TYR A 339 25.97 -2.06 -7.62
CA TYR A 339 27.27 -2.66 -7.82
C TYR A 339 27.54 -3.81 -6.84
N ILE A 340 27.31 -3.57 -5.55
CA ILE A 340 27.51 -4.60 -4.49
C ILE A 340 26.63 -5.83 -4.78
N ASN A 341 25.35 -5.63 -5.08
CA ASN A 341 24.44 -6.73 -5.31
C ASN A 341 24.76 -7.51 -6.58
N LEU A 342 25.24 -6.85 -7.65
CA LEU A 342 25.69 -7.53 -8.85
C LEU A 342 26.94 -8.41 -8.63
N ARG A 343 27.89 -7.95 -7.78
CA ARG A 343 29.07 -8.71 -7.42
C ARG A 343 28.74 -9.91 -6.53
N ASN A 344 27.76 -9.80 -5.65
CA ASN A 344 27.29 -10.93 -4.83
C ASN A 344 26.72 -12.06 -5.71
N VAL A 345 26.04 -11.75 -6.80
CA VAL A 345 25.54 -12.76 -7.75
C VAL A 345 26.70 -13.52 -8.41
N SER A 346 27.76 -12.84 -8.76
CA SER A 346 28.93 -13.46 -9.41
C SER A 346 29.86 -14.22 -8.43
N GLN A 347 29.51 -14.31 -7.14
CA GLN A 347 30.35 -14.89 -6.06
C GLN A 347 31.77 -14.29 -5.96
N ASN A 348 32.02 -13.19 -6.65
CA ASN A 348 33.25 -12.43 -6.52
C ASN A 348 33.15 -11.55 -5.29
N VAL A 349 33.53 -12.08 -4.13
CA VAL A 349 33.73 -11.30 -2.91
C VAL A 349 34.82 -10.28 -3.23
N VAL A 350 34.44 -9.07 -3.52
CA VAL A 350 35.39 -7.97 -3.69
C VAL A 350 35.80 -7.53 -2.29
N ASP A 351 37.08 -7.71 -1.93
CA ASP A 351 37.67 -7.00 -0.82
C ASP A 351 37.38 -5.52 -1.00
N PHE A 352 36.75 -4.92 0.00
CA PHE A 352 36.32 -3.53 0.00
C PHE A 352 37.55 -2.59 0.07
N GLU A 353 38.20 -2.37 -1.06
CA GLU A 353 39.03 -1.16 -1.20
C GLU A 353 38.15 0.03 -1.53
N TYR A 354 38.14 1.00 -0.64
CA TYR A 354 37.48 2.29 -0.84
C TYR A 354 37.96 2.93 -2.15
N GLY A 355 37.12 3.03 -3.20
CA GLY A 355 37.48 3.92 -4.27
C GLY A 355 36.72 3.89 -5.60
N ASN A 356 36.34 2.76 -6.18
CA ASN A 356 35.74 2.77 -7.51
C ASN A 356 34.53 1.84 -7.61
N TYR A 357 33.34 2.42 -7.42
CA TYR A 357 32.05 1.73 -7.61
C TYR A 357 31.45 2.06 -8.99
N GLU A 358 32.26 2.05 -10.06
CA GLU A 358 31.73 2.22 -11.41
C GLU A 358 31.42 0.87 -12.03
N ILE A 359 30.13 0.65 -12.32
CA ILE A 359 29.74 -0.45 -13.20
C ILE A 359 30.26 -0.09 -14.58
N ILE A 360 31.15 -0.90 -15.10
CA ILE A 360 31.72 -0.70 -16.45
C ILE A 360 30.56 -0.82 -17.44
N LYS A 361 30.45 0.14 -18.36
CA LYS A 361 29.38 0.18 -19.34
C LYS A 361 29.24 -1.14 -20.09
N GLU A 362 30.35 -1.79 -20.40
CA GLU A 362 30.40 -3.08 -21.11
C GLU A 362 29.75 -4.22 -20.32
N GLU A 363 29.96 -4.30 -19.00
CA GLU A 363 29.30 -5.30 -18.14
C GLU A 363 27.78 -5.06 -18.10
N PHE A 364 27.38 -3.80 -18.06
CA PHE A 364 25.98 -3.41 -18.04
C PHE A 364 25.30 -3.73 -19.40
N ASP A 365 25.94 -3.40 -20.50
CA ASP A 365 25.44 -3.70 -21.85
C ASP A 365 25.30 -5.22 -22.06
N LEU A 366 26.17 -6.02 -21.46
CA LEU A 366 26.04 -7.50 -21.43
C LEU A 366 24.81 -7.94 -20.62
N ILE A 367 24.59 -7.40 -19.42
CA ILE A 367 23.44 -7.75 -18.56
C ILE A 367 22.12 -7.43 -19.28
N THR A 368 21.99 -6.25 -19.88
CA THR A 368 20.76 -5.82 -20.53
C THR A 368 20.58 -6.37 -21.95
N GLY A 369 21.67 -6.68 -22.63
CA GLY A 369 21.70 -7.19 -24.00
C GLY A 369 21.67 -8.71 -24.14
N TYR A 370 21.82 -9.47 -23.04
CA TYR A 370 21.84 -10.94 -23.12
C TYR A 370 20.55 -11.49 -23.72
N ASP A 371 20.68 -12.35 -24.72
CA ASP A 371 19.54 -12.93 -25.43
C ASP A 371 19.22 -14.35 -24.92
N PHE A 372 18.28 -14.43 -23.99
CA PHE A 372 17.79 -15.67 -23.40
C PHE A 372 17.02 -16.54 -24.42
N ASN A 373 16.68 -16.03 -25.62
CA ASN A 373 16.02 -16.82 -26.64
C ASN A 373 17.00 -17.83 -27.29
N ASN A 374 18.29 -17.52 -27.26
CA ASN A 374 19.34 -18.38 -27.84
C ASN A 374 19.96 -19.33 -26.81
N ASP A 375 19.92 -18.94 -25.51
CA ASP A 375 20.43 -19.76 -24.42
C ASP A 375 19.67 -19.44 -23.12
N SER A 376 18.88 -20.40 -22.66
CA SER A 376 18.07 -20.23 -21.40
C SER A 376 18.48 -21.22 -20.32
N THR A 377 19.39 -22.13 -20.56
CA THR A 377 19.69 -23.27 -19.67
C THR A 377 21.12 -23.27 -19.12
N SER A 378 22.03 -22.51 -19.73
CA SER A 378 23.42 -22.43 -19.25
C SER A 378 23.53 -21.76 -17.87
N GLU A 379 24.62 -22.05 -17.17
CA GLU A 379 25.00 -21.37 -15.95
C GLU A 379 25.12 -19.85 -16.15
N LEU A 380 25.67 -19.46 -17.29
CA LEU A 380 25.79 -18.08 -17.70
C LEU A 380 24.43 -17.39 -17.90
N ALA A 381 23.46 -18.08 -18.48
CA ALA A 381 22.10 -17.56 -18.62
C ALA A 381 21.45 -17.33 -17.26
N LYS A 382 21.64 -18.24 -16.29
CA LYS A 382 21.16 -18.07 -14.92
C LYS A 382 21.79 -16.85 -14.25
N GLU A 383 23.11 -16.71 -14.34
CA GLU A 383 23.83 -15.57 -13.76
C GLU A 383 23.33 -14.23 -14.34
N TYR A 384 23.19 -14.11 -15.65
CA TYR A 384 22.68 -12.89 -16.27
C TYR A 384 21.22 -12.62 -15.93
N TYR A 385 20.41 -13.66 -15.78
CA TYR A 385 19.03 -13.51 -15.29
C TYR A 385 18.98 -12.94 -13.87
N GLU A 386 19.77 -13.50 -12.96
CA GLU A 386 19.88 -13.02 -11.58
C GLU A 386 20.38 -11.57 -11.52
N LYS A 387 21.42 -11.23 -12.28
CA LYS A 387 21.93 -9.85 -12.42
C LYS A 387 20.85 -8.90 -12.94
N ARG A 388 20.02 -9.34 -13.89
CA ARG A 388 18.91 -8.57 -14.40
C ARG A 388 17.79 -8.38 -13.36
N CYS A 389 17.53 -9.42 -12.56
CA CYS A 389 16.61 -9.32 -11.40
C CYS A 389 17.08 -8.27 -10.39
N VAL A 390 18.36 -8.26 -10.07
CA VAL A 390 18.97 -7.26 -9.17
C VAL A 390 18.77 -5.84 -9.73
N LEU A 391 19.10 -5.59 -10.99
CA LEU A 391 18.93 -4.28 -11.63
C LEU A 391 17.48 -3.81 -11.57
N VAL A 392 16.56 -4.66 -12.01
CA VAL A 392 15.13 -4.35 -12.08
C VAL A 392 14.58 -4.07 -10.69
N ARG A 393 14.99 -4.83 -9.69
CA ARG A 393 14.55 -4.66 -8.31
C ARG A 393 15.05 -3.34 -7.72
N ILE A 394 16.31 -3.01 -7.92
CA ILE A 394 16.89 -1.73 -7.46
C ILE A 394 16.20 -0.52 -8.10
N ILE A 395 15.81 -0.61 -9.36
CA ILE A 395 15.02 0.45 -10.00
C ILE A 395 13.63 0.57 -9.34
N CYS A 396 13.01 -0.55 -8.96
CA CYS A 396 11.75 -0.53 -8.24
C CYS A 396 11.90 0.05 -6.82
N ASP A 397 12.99 -0.24 -6.12
CA ASP A 397 13.29 0.30 -4.80
C ASP A 397 13.43 1.84 -4.79
N LEU A 398 13.84 2.43 -5.93
CA LEU A 398 13.87 3.89 -6.10
C LEU A 398 12.51 4.55 -6.11
N SER A 399 11.45 3.81 -6.40
CA SER A 399 10.09 4.37 -6.48
C SER A 399 9.66 5.06 -5.18
N LEU A 400 10.37 4.82 -4.07
CA LEU A 400 10.06 5.33 -2.74
C LEU A 400 10.83 6.61 -2.36
N ILE A 401 12.00 6.85 -2.95
CA ILE A 401 12.94 7.80 -2.36
C ILE A 401 13.09 9.10 -3.15
N HIS A 402 12.86 9.13 -4.45
CA HIS A 402 13.36 10.23 -5.30
C HIS A 402 12.45 10.72 -6.44
N ILE A 403 11.15 10.39 -6.47
CA ILE A 403 10.26 10.98 -7.48
C ILE A 403 9.34 12.06 -6.85
#